data_473ca0ece6a90c8f3ff2374068f831f1
#
_entry.id   473ca0ece6a90c8f3ff2374068f831f1
#
_cell.length_a   1.000
_cell.length_b   1.000
_cell.length_c   1.000
_cell.angle_alpha   90.00
_cell.angle_beta   90.00
_cell.angle_gamma   90.00
#
_symmetry.space_group_name_H-M   'P 1'
#
loop_
_entity.id
_entity.type
_entity.pdbx_description
1 polymer ?
#
loop_
_entity_poly.entity_id
_entity_poly.type
_entity_poly.pdbx_seq_one_letter_code
_entity_poly.pdbx_strand_id
1 'polypeptide(L)'
;MSLAWPWLLALLPLPLLLRRLLPPLAVPRPALILPGHLLRAARPAGAARGQGPWLAALAWAALVLALAGPRIEVASDVIPASGRDIVLVMDLSGSMLKEDFFLDNQPVTRLEAVKRTAGAFVAARRGDRIGLVIFGERAYFAAPLTFDVEAVARAVGEAQIGISGRGTAISDGLGLAAKRLSRSDAPTRVIVLMSDGVDTSGTVPAIEAARLAHDHGIRVHSIALGPEDLENQPRSRDAVDVATLRAVAEVSNGESFRVRDTADLQAVAQSLDRLEPNPSARPPMRLWQPLWVWPAGVAALCLFLIAGRRRGWTG
;
A
#
# COMPACT_ATOMS: atom_id res chain seq x y z
N MET A 1 -18.85 16.59 -3.92
CA MET A 1 -19.24 15.91 -5.16
C MET A 1 -18.65 16.67 -6.34
N SER A 2 -18.01 15.96 -7.27
CA SER A 2 -17.48 16.54 -8.51
C SER A 2 -17.86 15.65 -9.68
N LEU A 3 -17.78 16.21 -10.90
CA LEU A 3 -17.98 15.45 -12.13
C LEU A 3 -16.63 15.19 -12.77
N ALA A 4 -16.41 13.98 -13.29
CA ALA A 4 -15.17 13.63 -13.99
C ALA A 4 -15.07 14.38 -15.33
N TRP A 5 -16.19 14.48 -16.06
CA TRP A 5 -16.28 15.11 -17.37
C TRP A 5 -17.49 16.06 -17.45
N PRO A 6 -17.46 17.25 -16.81
CA PRO A 6 -18.60 18.16 -16.75
C PRO A 6 -19.08 18.65 -18.12
N TRP A 7 -18.18 18.71 -19.11
CA TRP A 7 -18.51 19.14 -20.48
C TRP A 7 -19.49 18.21 -21.20
N LEU A 8 -19.63 16.92 -20.74
CA LEU A 8 -20.63 16.01 -21.29
C LEU A 8 -22.07 16.44 -21.02
N LEU A 9 -22.31 17.28 -20.02
CA LEU A 9 -23.63 17.84 -19.77
C LEU A 9 -24.15 18.69 -20.95
N ALA A 10 -23.26 19.18 -21.81
CA ALA A 10 -23.65 19.87 -23.05
C ALA A 10 -24.43 18.97 -24.02
N LEU A 11 -24.42 17.66 -23.84
CA LEU A 11 -25.22 16.70 -24.62
C LEU A 11 -26.70 16.65 -24.17
N LEU A 12 -27.08 17.22 -23.03
CA LEU A 12 -28.46 17.22 -22.56
C LEU A 12 -29.47 17.81 -23.57
N PRO A 13 -29.21 18.94 -24.22
CA PRO A 13 -30.15 19.50 -25.21
C PRO A 13 -30.14 18.78 -26.58
N LEU A 14 -29.22 17.86 -26.84
CA LEU A 14 -29.04 17.19 -28.13
C LEU A 14 -30.33 16.57 -28.69
N PRO A 15 -31.15 15.84 -27.94
CA PRO A 15 -32.43 15.29 -28.48
C PRO A 15 -33.41 16.35 -28.94
N LEU A 16 -33.44 17.50 -28.25
CA LEU A 16 -34.31 18.62 -28.62
C LEU A 16 -33.79 19.32 -29.88
N LEU A 17 -32.49 19.50 -30.02
CA LEU A 17 -31.84 20.02 -31.20
C LEU A 17 -32.08 19.13 -32.42
N LEU A 18 -31.86 17.82 -32.26
CA LEU A 18 -32.10 16.84 -33.33
C LEU A 18 -33.58 16.84 -33.79
N ARG A 19 -34.51 16.94 -32.84
CA ARG A 19 -35.94 16.99 -33.13
C ARG A 19 -36.35 18.26 -33.93
N ARG A 20 -35.62 19.39 -33.72
CA ARG A 20 -35.85 20.63 -34.48
C ARG A 20 -35.17 20.65 -35.85
N LEU A 21 -34.00 20.01 -35.97
CA LEU A 21 -33.21 20.06 -37.19
C LEU A 21 -33.52 18.93 -38.19
N LEU A 22 -34.00 17.76 -37.68
CA LEU A 22 -34.33 16.63 -38.51
C LEU A 22 -35.82 16.59 -38.82
N PRO A 23 -36.22 16.47 -40.11
CA PRO A 23 -37.61 16.28 -40.47
C PRO A 23 -38.14 14.95 -39.88
N PRO A 24 -39.46 14.90 -39.54
CA PRO A 24 -40.04 13.66 -39.01
C PRO A 24 -39.89 12.53 -40.07
N LEU A 25 -39.23 11.44 -39.67
CA LEU A 25 -39.12 10.23 -40.47
C LEU A 25 -40.56 9.73 -40.75
N ALA A 26 -41.01 9.87 -41.97
CA ALA A 26 -42.22 9.22 -42.45
C ALA A 26 -41.96 7.73 -42.54
N VAL A 27 -42.25 6.96 -41.49
CA VAL A 27 -42.26 5.51 -41.57
C VAL A 27 -43.43 5.13 -42.48
N PRO A 28 -43.22 4.54 -43.67
CA PRO A 28 -44.29 4.06 -44.50
C PRO A 28 -45.07 3.01 -43.69
N ARG A 29 -46.28 3.37 -43.28
CA ARG A 29 -47.21 2.40 -42.68
C ARG A 29 -47.70 1.54 -43.82
N PRO A 30 -47.59 0.19 -43.77
CA PRO A 30 -48.27 -0.62 -44.75
C PRO A 30 -49.76 -0.30 -44.72
N ALA A 31 -50.27 0.31 -45.79
CA ALA A 31 -51.67 0.61 -45.92
C ALA A 31 -52.38 -0.72 -46.21
N LEU A 32 -52.99 -1.30 -45.19
CA LEU A 32 -53.91 -2.41 -45.40
C LEU A 32 -55.13 -1.84 -46.10
N ILE A 33 -55.35 -2.15 -47.36
CA ILE A 33 -56.56 -1.79 -48.10
C ILE A 33 -57.66 -2.72 -47.59
N LEU A 34 -58.44 -2.24 -46.60
CA LEU A 34 -59.61 -2.97 -46.11
C LEU A 34 -60.86 -2.55 -46.85
N PRO A 35 -61.71 -3.52 -47.24
CA PRO A 35 -62.99 -3.23 -47.85
C PRO A 35 -63.84 -2.30 -46.94
N GLY A 36 -64.57 -1.33 -47.55
CA GLY A 36 -65.22 -0.25 -46.86
C GLY A 36 -66.25 -0.62 -45.75
N HIS A 37 -66.79 -1.84 -45.79
CA HIS A 37 -67.70 -2.37 -44.75
C HIS A 37 -66.95 -2.76 -43.44
N LEU A 38 -65.66 -3.09 -43.52
CA LEU A 38 -64.84 -3.39 -42.35
C LEU A 38 -64.27 -2.10 -41.66
N LEU A 39 -64.21 -1.01 -42.41
CA LEU A 39 -63.73 0.27 -41.87
C LEU A 39 -64.70 0.87 -40.83
N ARG A 40 -66.02 0.53 -40.90
CA ARG A 40 -67.02 0.99 -39.91
C ARG A 40 -66.90 0.25 -38.55
N ALA A 41 -66.34 -0.94 -38.55
CA ALA A 41 -66.11 -1.73 -37.34
C ALA A 41 -64.75 -1.48 -36.71
N ALA A 42 -63.78 -0.91 -37.45
CA ALA A 42 -62.49 -0.56 -36.95
C ALA A 42 -62.63 0.74 -36.11
N ARG A 43 -62.74 0.60 -34.79
CA ARG A 43 -62.50 1.74 -33.88
C ARG A 43 -61.12 2.31 -34.20
N PRO A 44 -61.02 3.66 -34.42
CA PRO A 44 -59.70 4.27 -34.53
C PRO A 44 -58.91 3.86 -33.28
N ALA A 45 -57.85 3.09 -33.47
CA ALA A 45 -56.92 2.81 -32.38
C ALA A 45 -56.51 4.17 -31.83
N GLY A 46 -57.12 4.54 -30.68
CA GLY A 46 -56.91 5.83 -30.08
C GLY A 46 -55.41 6.05 -30.06
N ALA A 47 -54.97 7.17 -30.61
CA ALA A 47 -53.57 7.58 -30.52
C ALA A 47 -53.20 7.47 -29.06
N ALA A 48 -52.48 6.40 -28.71
CA ALA A 48 -52.01 6.23 -27.36
C ALA A 48 -51.26 7.52 -27.04
N ARG A 49 -51.93 8.40 -26.27
CA ARG A 49 -51.31 9.64 -25.74
C ARG A 49 -50.07 9.19 -24.99
N GLY A 50 -48.99 9.16 -25.73
CA GLY A 50 -47.74 8.60 -25.24
C GLY A 50 -47.22 9.44 -24.10
N GLN A 51 -47.34 8.93 -22.89
CA GLN A 51 -46.46 9.34 -21.81
C GLN A 51 -44.98 8.92 -22.09
N GLY A 52 -44.66 8.51 -23.35
CA GLY A 52 -43.36 8.06 -23.79
C GLY A 52 -42.26 9.11 -23.87
N PRO A 53 -42.52 10.38 -24.28
CA PRO A 53 -41.41 11.32 -24.48
C PRO A 53 -40.71 11.72 -23.20
N TRP A 54 -41.38 11.75 -22.05
CA TRP A 54 -40.75 12.10 -20.78
C TRP A 54 -39.84 10.96 -20.24
N LEU A 55 -40.23 9.68 -20.41
CA LEU A 55 -39.39 8.54 -20.05
C LEU A 55 -38.11 8.47 -20.91
N ALA A 56 -38.22 8.76 -22.21
CA ALA A 56 -37.08 8.86 -23.08
C ALA A 56 -36.15 10.02 -22.73
N ALA A 57 -36.74 11.18 -22.38
CA ALA A 57 -35.98 12.33 -21.91
C ALA A 57 -35.27 12.06 -20.57
N LEU A 58 -35.95 11.38 -19.63
CA LEU A 58 -35.35 10.96 -18.37
C LEU A 58 -34.23 9.94 -18.57
N ALA A 59 -34.44 8.95 -19.43
CA ALA A 59 -33.39 7.96 -19.79
C ALA A 59 -32.16 8.63 -20.38
N TRP A 60 -32.36 9.61 -21.28
CA TRP A 60 -31.27 10.38 -21.88
C TRP A 60 -30.52 11.22 -20.83
N ALA A 61 -31.26 11.96 -20.00
CA ALA A 61 -30.64 12.78 -18.94
C ALA A 61 -29.86 11.93 -17.94
N ALA A 62 -30.41 10.79 -17.54
CA ALA A 62 -29.74 9.87 -16.63
C ALA A 62 -28.48 9.24 -17.28
N LEU A 63 -28.52 8.93 -18.58
CA LEU A 63 -27.37 8.42 -19.32
C LEU A 63 -26.25 9.46 -19.42
N VAL A 64 -26.60 10.72 -19.77
CA VAL A 64 -25.63 11.82 -19.83
C VAL A 64 -25.03 12.10 -18.47
N LEU A 65 -25.84 12.03 -17.39
CA LEU A 65 -25.36 12.19 -16.03
C LEU A 65 -24.40 11.05 -15.62
N ALA A 66 -24.72 9.81 -16.02
CA ALA A 66 -23.83 8.67 -15.80
C ALA A 66 -22.48 8.86 -16.51
N LEU A 67 -22.50 9.31 -17.77
CA LEU A 67 -21.31 9.59 -18.57
C LEU A 67 -20.50 10.77 -18.00
N ALA A 68 -21.14 11.79 -17.43
CA ALA A 68 -20.46 12.90 -16.76
C ALA A 68 -19.64 12.43 -15.54
N GLY A 69 -19.84 11.18 -15.08
CA GLY A 69 -19.02 10.52 -14.06
C GLY A 69 -19.12 11.23 -12.70
N PRO A 70 -20.31 11.28 -12.06
CA PRO A 70 -20.41 11.82 -10.71
C PRO A 70 -19.54 11.01 -9.76
N ARG A 71 -18.77 11.71 -8.92
CA ARG A 71 -17.84 11.09 -7.96
C ARG A 71 -17.83 11.88 -6.66
N ILE A 72 -17.62 11.17 -5.57
CA ILE A 72 -17.40 11.74 -4.25
C ILE A 72 -15.99 11.46 -3.78
N GLU A 73 -15.42 12.42 -3.07
CA GLU A 73 -14.21 12.20 -2.31
C GLU A 73 -14.57 11.45 -1.04
N VAL A 74 -14.04 10.26 -0.88
CA VAL A 74 -14.13 9.51 0.36
C VAL A 74 -12.75 9.54 0.99
N ALA A 75 -12.68 10.03 2.22
CA ALA A 75 -11.49 9.88 3.03
C ALA A 75 -11.29 8.38 3.26
N SER A 76 -10.20 7.85 2.71
CA SER A 76 -9.85 6.45 2.92
C SER A 76 -8.93 6.38 4.13
N ASP A 77 -9.41 5.84 5.22
CA ASP A 77 -8.60 5.46 6.38
C ASP A 77 -7.73 4.22 6.09
N VAL A 78 -7.80 3.70 4.85
CA VAL A 78 -7.23 2.40 4.48
C VAL A 78 -5.71 2.43 4.31
N ILE A 79 -5.11 3.59 4.04
CA ILE A 79 -3.65 3.74 4.00
C ILE A 79 -3.29 5.10 4.61
N PRO A 80 -2.98 5.17 5.90
CA PRO A 80 -2.29 6.34 6.41
C PRO A 80 -0.96 6.41 5.67
N ALA A 81 -0.78 7.42 4.81
CA ALA A 81 0.50 7.67 4.18
C ALA A 81 1.47 8.08 5.30
N SER A 82 2.21 7.10 5.82
CA SER A 82 3.26 7.34 6.78
C SER A 82 4.31 8.27 6.17
N GLY A 83 4.73 9.26 6.95
CA GLY A 83 5.90 10.05 6.61
C GLY A 83 7.21 9.33 6.89
N ARG A 84 7.19 8.00 7.17
CA ARG A 84 8.34 7.27 7.68
C ARG A 84 8.65 6.02 6.84
N ASP A 85 9.89 5.95 6.37
CA ASP A 85 10.45 4.78 5.69
C ASP A 85 11.50 4.12 6.60
N ILE A 86 11.31 2.85 6.86
CA ILE A 86 12.18 2.06 7.74
C ILE A 86 12.74 0.88 6.93
N VAL A 87 14.05 0.70 6.97
CA VAL A 87 14.68 -0.52 6.45
C VAL A 87 15.29 -1.29 7.60
N LEU A 88 14.80 -2.51 7.82
CA LEU A 88 15.44 -3.46 8.71
C LEU A 88 16.65 -4.06 8.00
N VAL A 89 17.80 -4.09 8.66
CA VAL A 89 19.03 -4.69 8.17
C VAL A 89 19.40 -5.83 9.12
N MET A 90 19.13 -7.07 8.70
CA MET A 90 19.20 -8.24 9.56
C MET A 90 20.41 -9.12 9.20
N ASP A 91 21.19 -9.43 10.20
CA ASP A 91 22.36 -10.31 10.13
C ASP A 91 21.94 -11.79 10.01
N LEU A 92 22.45 -12.46 8.99
CA LEU A 92 22.30 -13.89 8.75
C LEU A 92 23.67 -14.62 8.71
N SER A 93 24.66 -14.07 9.39
CA SER A 93 25.99 -14.67 9.52
C SER A 93 25.97 -15.94 10.37
N GLY A 94 27.06 -16.68 10.32
CA GLY A 94 27.18 -17.94 11.06
C GLY A 94 27.10 -17.80 12.58
N SER A 95 27.45 -16.65 13.16
CA SER A 95 27.36 -16.36 14.58
C SER A 95 25.90 -16.35 15.11
N MET A 96 24.93 -16.08 14.23
CA MET A 96 23.51 -16.06 14.57
C MET A 96 22.90 -17.46 14.84
N LEU A 97 23.68 -18.54 14.59
CA LEU A 97 23.30 -19.93 14.96
C LEU A 97 23.49 -20.24 16.45
N LYS A 98 24.14 -19.36 17.21
CA LYS A 98 24.42 -19.63 18.63
C LYS A 98 23.15 -19.66 19.44
N GLU A 99 23.03 -20.66 20.33
CA GLU A 99 21.92 -20.86 21.27
C GLU A 99 22.25 -20.26 22.64
N ASP A 100 22.49 -18.95 22.66
CA ASP A 100 22.85 -18.20 23.87
C ASP A 100 21.74 -17.23 24.34
N PHE A 101 20.58 -17.29 23.70
CA PHE A 101 19.37 -16.57 24.10
C PHE A 101 18.37 -17.49 24.82
N PHE A 102 17.63 -16.92 25.74
CA PHE A 102 16.52 -17.62 26.42
C PHE A 102 15.20 -16.90 26.13
N LEU A 103 14.29 -17.60 25.51
CA LEU A 103 12.91 -17.15 25.29
C LEU A 103 11.97 -18.10 26.06
N ASP A 104 11.16 -17.56 26.94
CA ASP A 104 10.22 -18.34 27.75
C ASP A 104 10.91 -19.52 28.48
N ASN A 105 12.12 -19.28 29.00
CA ASN A 105 12.99 -20.29 29.66
C ASN A 105 13.49 -21.42 28.73
N GLN A 106 13.36 -21.27 27.42
CA GLN A 106 13.86 -22.20 26.41
C GLN A 106 15.08 -21.59 25.72
N PRO A 107 16.21 -22.31 25.57
CA PRO A 107 17.33 -21.84 24.79
C PRO A 107 16.92 -21.74 23.33
N VAL A 108 17.25 -20.63 22.70
CA VAL A 108 16.98 -20.38 21.28
C VAL A 108 18.20 -19.76 20.61
N THR A 109 18.27 -19.87 19.29
CA THR A 109 19.34 -19.22 18.52
C THR A 109 19.18 -17.72 18.51
N ARG A 110 20.28 -16.97 18.33
CA ARG A 110 20.24 -15.52 18.11
C ARG A 110 19.31 -15.16 16.96
N LEU A 111 19.35 -15.94 15.86
CA LEU A 111 18.46 -15.73 14.72
C LEU A 111 16.99 -15.83 15.11
N GLU A 112 16.61 -16.83 15.90
CA GLU A 112 15.22 -16.98 16.34
C GLU A 112 14.78 -15.81 17.23
N ALA A 113 15.65 -15.34 18.12
CA ALA A 113 15.41 -14.14 18.91
C ALA A 113 15.19 -12.91 18.02
N VAL A 114 16.06 -12.71 17.02
CA VAL A 114 15.93 -11.60 16.04
C VAL A 114 14.64 -11.69 15.25
N LYS A 115 14.29 -12.87 14.73
CA LYS A 115 13.04 -13.07 13.98
C LYS A 115 11.82 -12.69 14.79
N ARG A 116 11.75 -13.12 16.04
CA ARG A 116 10.64 -12.74 16.95
C ARG A 116 10.60 -11.24 17.18
N THR A 117 11.75 -10.62 17.43
CA THR A 117 11.86 -9.17 17.64
C THR A 117 11.45 -8.38 16.43
N ALA A 118 12.09 -8.68 15.28
CA ALA A 118 11.82 -8.00 14.03
C ALA A 118 10.36 -8.20 13.58
N GLY A 119 9.82 -9.41 13.75
CA GLY A 119 8.42 -9.70 13.44
C GLY A 119 7.44 -8.89 14.29
N ALA A 120 7.66 -8.84 15.62
CA ALA A 120 6.86 -8.03 16.53
C ALA A 120 6.99 -6.52 16.23
N PHE A 121 8.22 -6.06 15.96
CA PHE A 121 8.50 -4.69 15.57
C PHE A 121 7.74 -4.31 14.30
N VAL A 122 7.80 -5.14 13.27
CA VAL A 122 7.12 -4.92 11.98
C VAL A 122 5.59 -4.91 12.17
N ALA A 123 5.04 -5.88 12.90
CA ALA A 123 3.60 -5.99 13.13
C ALA A 123 3.00 -4.76 13.85
N ALA A 124 3.77 -4.13 14.74
CA ALA A 124 3.36 -2.94 15.46
C ALA A 124 3.34 -1.66 14.59
N ARG A 125 3.88 -1.70 13.36
CA ARG A 125 4.12 -0.52 12.52
C ARG A 125 3.19 -0.41 11.33
N ARG A 126 1.92 -0.67 11.55
CA ARG A 126 0.89 -0.43 10.54
C ARG A 126 0.86 1.05 10.16
N GLY A 127 0.99 1.31 8.87
CA GLY A 127 1.01 2.66 8.33
C GLY A 127 2.41 3.19 7.98
N ASP A 128 3.50 2.52 8.38
CA ASP A 128 4.85 2.82 7.90
C ASP A 128 5.19 2.02 6.64
N ARG A 129 6.11 2.51 5.82
CA ARG A 129 6.73 1.68 4.79
C ARG A 129 7.95 0.99 5.38
N ILE A 130 7.94 -0.32 5.34
CA ILE A 130 9.04 -1.13 5.87
C ILE A 130 9.65 -1.96 4.74
N GLY A 131 10.97 -2.03 4.71
CA GLY A 131 11.74 -2.93 3.86
C GLY A 131 12.64 -3.84 4.69
N LEU A 132 13.07 -4.95 4.11
CA LEU A 132 14.00 -5.89 4.74
C LEU A 132 15.21 -6.11 3.85
N VAL A 133 16.38 -5.81 4.40
CA VAL A 133 17.67 -6.19 3.87
C VAL A 133 18.23 -7.30 4.76
N ILE A 134 18.69 -8.38 4.18
CA ILE A 134 19.42 -9.44 4.86
C ILE A 134 20.87 -9.40 4.41
N PHE A 135 21.80 -9.69 5.31
CA PHE A 135 23.22 -9.73 4.97
C PHE A 135 23.96 -10.87 5.68
N GLY A 136 25.02 -11.27 5.08
CA GLY A 136 26.06 -12.20 5.52
C GLY A 136 27.36 -11.76 4.83
N GLU A 137 27.91 -12.56 3.93
CA GLU A 137 29.03 -12.15 3.06
C GLU A 137 28.61 -11.09 2.03
N ARG A 138 27.32 -11.03 1.68
CA ARG A 138 26.72 -10.06 0.78
C ARG A 138 25.35 -9.65 1.29
N ALA A 139 24.90 -8.46 0.87
CA ALA A 139 23.59 -7.96 1.24
C ALA A 139 22.57 -8.11 0.09
N TYR A 140 21.33 -8.44 0.45
CA TYR A 140 20.20 -8.61 -0.46
C TYR A 140 18.92 -7.99 0.10
N PHE A 141 18.05 -7.51 -0.80
CA PHE A 141 16.68 -7.18 -0.41
C PHE A 141 15.84 -8.45 -0.30
N ALA A 142 15.40 -8.78 0.91
CA ALA A 142 14.40 -9.82 1.16
C ALA A 142 12.97 -9.30 0.97
N ALA A 143 12.73 -8.02 1.33
CA ALA A 143 11.47 -7.35 1.03
C ALA A 143 11.73 -5.88 0.63
N PRO A 144 11.09 -5.37 -0.44
CA PRO A 144 11.17 -3.96 -0.81
C PRO A 144 10.41 -3.10 0.20
N LEU A 145 10.66 -1.77 0.20
CA LEU A 145 9.86 -0.83 0.98
C LEU A 145 8.37 -0.92 0.58
N THR A 146 7.53 -1.37 1.51
CA THR A 146 6.09 -1.60 1.31
C THR A 146 5.29 -1.22 2.54
N PHE A 147 4.01 -0.90 2.36
CA PHE A 147 3.03 -0.75 3.45
C PHE A 147 2.46 -2.10 3.92
N ASP A 148 2.69 -3.16 3.16
CA ASP A 148 2.30 -4.52 3.55
C ASP A 148 3.28 -5.08 4.59
N VAL A 149 3.07 -4.65 5.84
CA VAL A 149 3.88 -5.08 6.99
C VAL A 149 3.80 -6.60 7.23
N GLU A 150 2.70 -7.22 6.82
CA GLU A 150 2.51 -8.66 6.96
C GLU A 150 3.40 -9.44 5.99
N ALA A 151 3.57 -8.93 4.75
CA ALA A 151 4.52 -9.52 3.81
C ALA A 151 5.97 -9.40 4.32
N VAL A 152 6.32 -8.26 4.93
CA VAL A 152 7.66 -8.09 5.53
C VAL A 152 7.86 -9.02 6.72
N ALA A 153 6.84 -9.17 7.59
CA ALA A 153 6.91 -10.08 8.73
C ALA A 153 7.08 -11.55 8.28
N ARG A 154 6.42 -11.96 7.20
CA ARG A 154 6.64 -13.28 6.59
C ARG A 154 8.08 -13.43 6.09
N ALA A 155 8.61 -12.44 5.37
CA ALA A 155 9.98 -12.45 4.87
C ALA A 155 11.02 -12.55 6.01
N VAL A 156 10.77 -11.87 7.14
CA VAL A 156 11.57 -12.02 8.37
C VAL A 156 11.52 -13.47 8.88
N GLY A 157 10.34 -14.07 8.97
CA GLY A 157 10.14 -15.45 9.41
C GLY A 157 10.83 -16.48 8.52
N GLU A 158 10.88 -16.24 7.22
CA GLU A 158 11.47 -17.13 6.21
C GLU A 158 12.99 -16.98 6.06
N ALA A 159 13.59 -15.93 6.65
CA ALA A 159 15.02 -15.71 6.58
C ALA A 159 15.82 -16.89 7.15
N GLN A 160 16.83 -17.37 6.44
CA GLN A 160 17.65 -18.53 6.83
C GLN A 160 19.13 -18.21 6.67
N ILE A 161 19.94 -18.75 7.58
CA ILE A 161 21.40 -18.63 7.51
C ILE A 161 21.92 -19.40 6.29
N GLY A 162 22.90 -18.81 5.61
CA GLY A 162 23.51 -19.38 4.42
C GLY A 162 22.98 -18.85 3.10
N ILE A 163 21.85 -18.16 3.07
CA ILE A 163 21.33 -17.49 1.85
C ILE A 163 22.33 -16.41 1.38
N SER A 164 22.93 -15.68 2.32
CA SER A 164 23.85 -14.56 2.08
C SER A 164 25.31 -14.88 2.39
N GLY A 165 25.68 -16.17 2.53
CA GLY A 165 26.98 -16.61 3.01
C GLY A 165 27.05 -16.68 4.54
N ARG A 166 28.23 -17.05 5.09
CA ARG A 166 28.44 -17.19 6.54
C ARG A 166 29.26 -16.08 7.18
N GLY A 167 29.91 -15.23 6.37
CA GLY A 167 30.61 -14.05 6.83
C GLY A 167 29.67 -12.95 7.26
N THR A 168 30.21 -11.83 7.72
CA THR A 168 29.46 -10.67 8.21
C THR A 168 29.98 -9.43 7.51
N ALA A 169 29.21 -8.86 6.58
CA ALA A 169 29.51 -7.61 5.86
C ALA A 169 28.47 -6.54 6.24
N ILE A 170 28.65 -5.92 7.41
CA ILE A 170 27.71 -4.91 7.93
C ILE A 170 27.63 -3.71 6.99
N SER A 171 28.79 -3.28 6.45
CA SER A 171 28.86 -2.15 5.51
C SER A 171 28.03 -2.37 4.24
N ASP A 172 27.98 -3.60 3.72
CA ASP A 172 27.17 -3.93 2.55
C ASP A 172 25.69 -3.82 2.86
N GLY A 173 25.26 -4.32 4.04
CA GLY A 173 23.90 -4.21 4.54
C GLY A 173 23.44 -2.76 4.68
N LEU A 174 24.25 -1.95 5.36
CA LEU A 174 24.00 -0.52 5.55
C LEU A 174 24.02 0.24 4.22
N GLY A 175 25.00 -0.01 3.35
CA GLY A 175 25.13 0.63 2.05
C GLY A 175 23.94 0.36 1.14
N LEU A 176 23.47 -0.90 1.10
CA LEU A 176 22.29 -1.27 0.32
C LEU A 176 21.02 -0.59 0.83
N ALA A 177 20.81 -0.58 2.15
CA ALA A 177 19.69 0.09 2.79
C ALA A 177 19.73 1.61 2.56
N ALA A 178 20.89 2.25 2.78
CA ALA A 178 21.09 3.68 2.56
C ALA A 178 20.83 4.07 1.11
N LYS A 179 21.34 3.31 0.14
CA LYS A 179 21.08 3.51 -1.30
C LYS A 179 19.58 3.46 -1.63
N ARG A 180 18.80 2.63 -0.95
CA ARG A 180 17.34 2.57 -1.15
C ARG A 180 16.66 3.78 -0.56
N LEU A 181 17.00 4.13 0.68
CA LEU A 181 16.40 5.24 1.40
C LEU A 181 16.80 6.62 0.85
N SER A 182 17.98 6.76 0.22
CA SER A 182 18.40 8.00 -0.42
C SER A 182 17.50 8.41 -1.59
N ARG A 183 16.75 7.46 -2.16
CA ARG A 183 15.78 7.68 -3.24
C ARG A 183 14.34 7.86 -2.72
N SER A 184 14.16 7.88 -1.41
CA SER A 184 12.87 8.06 -0.78
C SER A 184 12.59 9.52 -0.51
N ASP A 185 11.34 9.96 -0.79
CA ASP A 185 10.84 11.30 -0.46
C ASP A 185 10.22 11.37 0.95
N ALA A 186 10.32 10.29 1.74
CA ALA A 186 9.81 10.28 3.10
C ALA A 186 10.57 11.29 3.98
N PRO A 187 9.87 12.09 4.80
CA PRO A 187 10.52 13.05 5.68
C PRO A 187 11.36 12.38 6.77
N THR A 188 10.99 11.17 7.19
CA THR A 188 11.76 10.37 8.14
C THR A 188 12.26 9.09 7.48
N ARG A 189 13.57 8.88 7.51
CA ARG A 189 14.25 7.73 6.90
C ARG A 189 15.17 7.09 7.93
N VAL A 190 14.90 5.81 8.23
CA VAL A 190 15.54 5.10 9.34
C VAL A 190 16.04 3.74 8.88
N ILE A 191 17.23 3.37 9.32
CA ILE A 191 17.77 2.01 9.25
C ILE A 191 17.78 1.44 10.69
N VAL A 192 17.32 0.22 10.85
CA VAL A 192 17.43 -0.54 12.09
C VAL A 192 18.34 -1.74 11.80
N LEU A 193 19.59 -1.64 12.24
CA LEU A 193 20.60 -2.67 12.12
C LEU A 193 20.48 -3.65 13.28
N MET A 194 20.34 -4.94 12.97
CA MET A 194 20.27 -6.04 13.94
C MET A 194 21.42 -7.00 13.68
N SER A 195 22.45 -6.99 14.55
CA SER A 195 23.66 -7.78 14.38
C SER A 195 24.35 -8.03 15.73
N ASP A 196 25.30 -8.95 15.74
CA ASP A 196 26.25 -9.08 16.85
C ASP A 196 27.50 -8.18 16.71
N GLY A 197 27.60 -7.41 15.63
CA GLY A 197 28.59 -6.35 15.42
C GLY A 197 30.00 -6.81 14.99
N VAL A 198 30.25 -8.09 14.88
CA VAL A 198 31.58 -8.58 14.47
C VAL A 198 31.68 -8.58 12.95
N ASP A 199 32.23 -7.50 12.38
CA ASP A 199 32.46 -7.38 10.93
C ASP A 199 33.66 -8.23 10.52
N THR A 200 33.45 -9.17 9.59
CA THR A 200 34.48 -10.06 9.04
C THR A 200 34.84 -9.76 7.58
N SER A 201 34.17 -8.78 6.96
CA SER A 201 34.34 -8.47 5.52
C SER A 201 35.67 -7.76 5.22
N GLY A 202 36.13 -6.91 6.13
CA GLY A 202 37.36 -6.14 6.03
C GLY A 202 37.47 -5.16 4.86
N THR A 203 36.39 -4.99 4.06
CA THR A 203 36.43 -4.18 2.84
C THR A 203 36.18 -2.69 3.12
N VAL A 204 35.10 -2.36 3.83
CA VAL A 204 34.76 -1.01 4.26
C VAL A 204 34.33 -1.07 5.71
N PRO A 205 34.83 -0.18 6.60
CA PRO A 205 34.35 -0.14 7.96
C PRO A 205 32.83 0.20 8.04
N ALA A 206 32.08 -0.48 8.90
CA ALA A 206 30.65 -0.24 9.09
C ALA A 206 30.34 1.23 9.45
N ILE A 207 31.26 1.89 10.19
CA ILE A 207 31.15 3.31 10.56
C ILE A 207 31.14 4.22 9.33
N GLU A 208 31.92 3.93 8.29
CA GLU A 208 31.92 4.73 7.06
C GLU A 208 30.60 4.57 6.27
N ALA A 209 30.01 3.37 6.25
CA ALA A 209 28.70 3.16 5.67
C ALA A 209 27.61 3.92 6.45
N ALA A 210 27.69 3.98 7.78
CA ALA A 210 26.81 4.76 8.62
C ALA A 210 26.96 6.27 8.40
N ARG A 211 28.20 6.76 8.22
CA ARG A 211 28.47 8.18 7.89
C ARG A 211 27.84 8.54 6.55
N LEU A 212 27.99 7.70 5.54
CA LEU A 212 27.32 7.89 4.24
C LEU A 212 25.80 7.96 4.39
N ALA A 213 25.20 7.12 5.23
CA ALA A 213 23.77 7.17 5.52
C ALA A 213 23.39 8.52 6.16
N HIS A 214 24.18 8.99 7.13
CA HIS A 214 24.00 10.30 7.78
C HIS A 214 24.02 11.46 6.77
N ASP A 215 24.98 11.47 5.84
CA ASP A 215 25.11 12.50 4.81
C ASP A 215 23.87 12.59 3.90
N HIS A 216 23.14 11.49 3.78
CA HIS A 216 21.85 11.43 3.10
C HIS A 216 20.64 11.71 4.00
N GLY A 217 20.84 12.12 5.26
CA GLY A 217 19.78 12.39 6.22
C GLY A 217 19.05 11.12 6.67
N ILE A 218 19.74 10.00 6.74
CA ILE A 218 19.23 8.69 7.18
C ILE A 218 19.82 8.40 8.55
N ARG A 219 18.98 8.09 9.53
CA ARG A 219 19.42 7.67 10.86
C ARG A 219 19.59 6.16 10.92
N VAL A 220 20.63 5.70 11.63
CA VAL A 220 20.87 4.28 11.83
C VAL A 220 20.77 3.98 13.32
N HIS A 221 19.75 3.22 13.71
CA HIS A 221 19.69 2.63 15.05
C HIS A 221 20.30 1.25 14.99
N SER A 222 21.06 0.87 15.99
CA SER A 222 21.66 -0.46 16.09
C SER A 222 21.06 -1.24 17.26
N ILE A 223 20.86 -2.53 17.03
CA ILE A 223 20.41 -3.49 18.05
C ILE A 223 21.47 -4.57 18.14
N ALA A 224 22.25 -4.51 19.22
CA ALA A 224 23.28 -5.50 19.54
C ALA A 224 22.64 -6.73 20.19
N LEU A 225 22.91 -7.90 19.60
CA LEU A 225 22.24 -9.16 19.95
C LEU A 225 23.24 -10.13 20.56
N GLY A 226 23.11 -10.41 21.84
CA GLY A 226 23.91 -11.38 22.55
C GLY A 226 24.12 -11.02 24.01
N PRO A 227 24.28 -12.05 24.88
CA PRO A 227 24.41 -11.87 26.33
C PRO A 227 25.78 -11.31 26.73
N GLU A 228 26.84 -11.69 26.00
CA GLU A 228 28.21 -11.32 26.31
C GLU A 228 28.72 -10.16 25.46
N ASP A 229 29.51 -9.27 26.10
CA ASP A 229 30.10 -8.11 25.47
C ASP A 229 31.60 -8.32 25.26
N LEU A 230 32.07 -7.98 24.06
CA LEU A 230 33.48 -8.11 23.71
C LEU A 230 34.39 -7.24 24.57
N GLU A 231 33.92 -6.06 25.01
CA GLU A 231 34.67 -5.19 25.92
C GLU A 231 34.96 -5.87 27.26
N ASN A 232 34.00 -6.68 27.77
CA ASN A 232 34.14 -7.40 29.02
C ASN A 232 34.84 -8.74 28.87
N GLN A 233 34.75 -9.35 27.68
CA GLN A 233 35.29 -10.65 27.35
C GLN A 233 36.08 -10.66 26.03
N PRO A 234 37.23 -9.95 25.92
CA PRO A 234 37.94 -9.77 24.65
C PRO A 234 38.48 -11.06 24.00
N ARG A 235 38.51 -12.16 24.74
CA ARG A 235 38.95 -13.48 24.25
C ARG A 235 37.80 -14.40 23.85
N SER A 236 36.57 -14.00 24.13
CA SER A 236 35.39 -14.76 23.73
C SER A 236 35.18 -14.63 22.22
N ARG A 237 35.08 -15.75 21.52
CA ARG A 237 34.71 -15.77 20.09
C ARG A 237 33.23 -15.50 19.88
N ASP A 238 32.47 -15.44 20.97
CA ASP A 238 31.02 -15.40 21.00
C ASP A 238 30.49 -14.06 21.50
N ALA A 239 31.38 -13.19 21.94
CA ALA A 239 31.03 -11.88 22.46
C ALA A 239 30.61 -10.92 21.33
N VAL A 240 29.70 -10.02 21.66
CA VAL A 240 29.13 -9.02 20.74
C VAL A 240 30.02 -7.79 20.70
N ASP A 241 30.31 -7.26 19.53
CA ASP A 241 31.02 -5.98 19.37
C ASP A 241 30.03 -4.81 19.52
N VAL A 242 29.67 -4.55 20.76
CA VAL A 242 28.76 -3.44 21.12
C VAL A 242 29.39 -2.08 20.81
N ALA A 243 30.73 -1.97 20.90
CA ALA A 243 31.44 -0.72 20.64
C ALA A 243 31.29 -0.27 19.18
N THR A 244 31.48 -1.17 18.23
CA THR A 244 31.27 -0.89 16.80
C THR A 244 29.82 -0.54 16.50
N LEU A 245 28.85 -1.29 17.03
CA LEU A 245 27.42 -1.00 16.82
C LEU A 245 26.99 0.34 17.42
N ARG A 246 27.54 0.69 18.58
CA ARG A 246 27.33 2.01 19.18
C ARG A 246 27.90 3.13 18.31
N ALA A 247 29.13 2.99 17.84
CA ALA A 247 29.77 3.97 16.97
C ALA A 247 29.01 4.18 15.65
N VAL A 248 28.45 3.09 15.06
CA VAL A 248 27.59 3.15 13.89
C VAL A 248 26.33 3.99 14.15
N ALA A 249 25.68 3.79 15.28
CA ALA A 249 24.49 4.55 15.64
C ALA A 249 24.83 6.02 15.92
N GLU A 250 25.84 6.30 16.74
CA GLU A 250 26.25 7.66 17.12
C GLU A 250 26.62 8.51 15.91
N VAL A 251 27.40 7.98 14.97
CA VAL A 251 27.85 8.71 13.77
C VAL A 251 26.67 9.13 12.88
N SER A 252 25.55 8.43 12.96
CA SER A 252 24.33 8.71 12.15
C SER A 252 23.20 9.39 12.95
N ASN A 253 23.48 9.92 14.14
CA ASN A 253 22.48 10.49 15.04
C ASN A 253 21.35 9.52 15.43
N GLY A 254 21.67 8.23 15.47
CA GLY A 254 20.78 7.19 15.96
C GLY A 254 21.12 6.76 17.39
N GLU A 255 20.42 5.75 17.87
CA GLU A 255 20.65 5.15 19.19
C GLU A 255 21.05 3.69 19.07
N SER A 256 21.90 3.23 19.98
CA SER A 256 22.32 1.83 20.09
C SER A 256 21.59 1.17 21.26
N PHE A 257 20.96 0.07 20.97
CA PHE A 257 20.23 -0.75 21.93
C PHE A 257 20.95 -2.09 22.11
N ARG A 258 20.87 -2.63 23.30
CA ARG A 258 21.34 -3.96 23.59
C ARG A 258 20.18 -4.87 23.96
N VAL A 259 20.15 -6.03 23.38
CA VAL A 259 19.13 -7.05 23.63
C VAL A 259 19.81 -8.30 24.15
N ARG A 260 19.47 -8.68 25.37
CA ARG A 260 19.97 -9.86 26.08
C ARG A 260 18.86 -10.85 26.35
N ASP A 261 17.63 -10.34 26.45
CA ASP A 261 16.42 -11.14 26.73
C ASP A 261 15.19 -10.56 26.05
N THR A 262 14.04 -11.21 26.27
CA THR A 262 12.74 -10.79 25.68
C THR A 262 12.23 -9.46 26.20
N ALA A 263 12.57 -9.07 27.45
CA ALA A 263 12.11 -7.82 28.03
C ALA A 263 12.82 -6.63 27.36
N ASP A 264 14.12 -6.77 27.08
CA ASP A 264 14.90 -5.78 26.34
C ASP A 264 14.29 -5.52 24.95
N LEU A 265 13.74 -6.56 24.29
CA LEU A 265 13.11 -6.45 22.96
C LEU A 265 11.91 -5.50 22.93
N GLN A 266 11.04 -5.62 23.93
CA GLN A 266 9.85 -4.77 24.04
C GLN A 266 10.23 -3.32 24.35
N ALA A 267 11.26 -3.13 25.21
CA ALA A 267 11.77 -1.82 25.54
C ALA A 267 12.37 -1.09 24.31
N VAL A 268 13.09 -1.81 23.46
CA VAL A 268 13.66 -1.27 22.21
C VAL A 268 12.56 -0.83 21.26
N ALA A 269 11.51 -1.64 21.04
CA ALA A 269 10.41 -1.28 20.18
C ALA A 269 9.72 0.01 20.62
N GLN A 270 9.45 0.15 21.92
CA GLN A 270 8.86 1.36 22.52
C GLN A 270 9.78 2.59 22.43
N SER A 271 11.09 2.38 22.58
CA SER A 271 12.07 3.48 22.49
C SER A 271 12.17 4.00 21.07
N LEU A 272 12.22 3.12 20.07
CA LEU A 272 12.22 3.50 18.66
C LEU A 272 10.93 4.26 18.27
N ASP A 273 9.77 3.94 18.86
CA ASP A 273 8.53 4.70 18.62
C ASP A 273 8.57 6.12 19.20
N ARG A 274 9.25 6.31 20.33
CA ARG A 274 9.42 7.63 20.93
C ARG A 274 10.45 8.48 20.18
N LEU A 275 11.52 7.86 19.70
CA LEU A 275 12.60 8.55 18.97
C LEU A 275 12.16 8.98 17.56
N GLU A 276 11.34 8.14 16.93
CA GLU A 276 10.86 8.32 15.58
C GLU A 276 9.34 8.45 15.56
N PRO A 277 8.77 9.54 16.10
CA PRO A 277 7.32 9.75 16.07
C PRO A 277 6.86 9.82 14.63
N ASN A 278 5.78 9.09 14.33
CA ASN A 278 5.17 9.16 12.99
C ASN A 278 4.48 10.53 12.84
N PRO A 279 4.95 11.42 11.96
CA PRO A 279 4.23 12.65 11.66
C PRO A 279 2.98 12.36 10.82
N SER A 280 2.02 11.63 11.39
CA SER A 280 0.77 11.20 10.77
C SER A 280 -0.20 12.34 10.39
N ALA A 281 0.33 13.52 10.13
CA ALA A 281 -0.42 14.70 9.72
C ALA A 281 -0.49 14.87 8.20
N ARG A 282 -0.25 13.83 7.39
CA ARG A 282 -0.65 13.93 5.97
C ARG A 282 -2.15 13.69 5.86
N PRO A 283 -2.88 14.57 5.16
CA PRO A 283 -4.31 14.38 4.98
C PRO A 283 -4.57 12.99 4.37
N PRO A 284 -5.64 12.31 4.82
CA PRO A 284 -5.97 10.97 4.32
C PRO A 284 -6.02 10.99 2.79
N MET A 285 -5.51 9.94 2.16
CA MET A 285 -5.55 9.82 0.70
C MET A 285 -6.99 9.92 0.24
N ARG A 286 -7.32 10.92 -0.57
CA ARG A 286 -8.67 11.12 -1.09
C ARG A 286 -8.89 10.14 -2.25
N LEU A 287 -9.65 9.09 -2.01
CA LEU A 287 -10.09 8.17 -3.05
C LEU A 287 -11.38 8.69 -3.69
N TRP A 288 -11.42 8.67 -5.02
CA TRP A 288 -12.60 9.02 -5.77
C TRP A 288 -13.49 7.77 -5.91
N GLN A 289 -14.65 7.79 -5.21
CA GLN A 289 -15.65 6.75 -5.41
C GLN A 289 -16.58 7.15 -6.54
N PRO A 290 -16.66 6.38 -7.64
CA PRO A 290 -17.52 6.69 -8.77
C PRO A 290 -18.98 6.35 -8.43
N LEU A 291 -19.90 7.26 -8.72
CA LEU A 291 -21.34 7.11 -8.48
C LEU A 291 -22.13 6.90 -9.77
N TRP A 292 -21.49 6.68 -10.91
CA TRP A 292 -22.15 6.54 -12.22
C TRP A 292 -23.15 5.39 -12.28
N VAL A 293 -23.01 4.38 -11.43
CA VAL A 293 -23.90 3.19 -11.37
C VAL A 293 -25.35 3.59 -11.09
N TRP A 294 -25.59 4.60 -10.25
CA TRP A 294 -26.93 5.04 -9.89
C TRP A 294 -27.68 5.66 -11.05
N PRO A 295 -27.18 6.70 -11.74
CA PRO A 295 -27.87 7.25 -12.91
C PRO A 295 -27.90 6.27 -14.07
N ALA A 296 -26.90 5.38 -14.25
CA ALA A 296 -26.95 4.33 -15.25
C ALA A 296 -28.09 3.32 -14.98
N GLY A 297 -28.31 2.95 -13.73
CA GLY A 297 -29.44 2.08 -13.33
C GLY A 297 -30.79 2.71 -13.64
N VAL A 298 -30.97 4.02 -13.37
CA VAL A 298 -32.18 4.76 -13.73
C VAL A 298 -32.40 4.78 -15.24
N ALA A 299 -31.34 5.03 -16.03
CA ALA A 299 -31.41 5.00 -17.48
C ALA A 299 -31.85 3.62 -18.01
N ALA A 300 -31.24 2.55 -17.49
CA ALA A 300 -31.57 1.17 -17.86
C ALA A 300 -33.01 0.81 -17.52
N LEU A 301 -33.51 1.20 -16.35
CA LEU A 301 -34.90 0.99 -15.93
C LEU A 301 -35.88 1.70 -16.87
N CYS A 302 -35.62 2.97 -17.19
CA CYS A 302 -36.44 3.73 -18.13
C CYS A 302 -36.49 3.07 -19.51
N LEU A 303 -35.35 2.62 -20.04
CA LEU A 303 -35.28 1.92 -21.34
C LEU A 303 -36.03 0.59 -21.30
N PHE A 304 -35.92 -0.16 -20.22
CA PHE A 304 -36.67 -1.40 -20.01
C PHE A 304 -38.19 -1.18 -20.02
N LEU A 305 -38.66 -0.15 -19.31
CA LEU A 305 -40.06 0.23 -19.29
C LEU A 305 -40.56 0.67 -20.67
N ILE A 306 -39.76 1.40 -21.44
CA ILE A 306 -40.09 1.80 -22.80
C ILE A 306 -40.19 0.54 -23.71
N ALA A 307 -39.25 -0.39 -23.60
CA ALA A 307 -39.23 -1.62 -24.38
C ALA A 307 -40.41 -2.55 -24.04
N GLY A 308 -40.74 -2.72 -22.77
CA GLY A 308 -41.88 -3.53 -22.32
C GLY A 308 -43.21 -3.01 -22.82
N ARG A 309 -43.39 -1.68 -22.83
CA ARG A 309 -44.62 -1.06 -23.41
C ARG A 309 -44.75 -1.21 -24.90
N ARG A 310 -43.60 -1.25 -25.66
CA ARG A 310 -43.64 -1.48 -27.12
C ARG A 310 -43.99 -2.92 -27.47
N ARG A 311 -43.76 -3.88 -26.58
CA ARG A 311 -44.04 -5.33 -26.80
C ARG A 311 -45.43 -5.76 -26.33
N GLY A 312 -46.27 -4.81 -25.84
CA GLY A 312 -47.64 -5.14 -25.43
C GLY A 312 -47.72 -6.07 -24.19
N TRP A 313 -46.79 -5.93 -23.26
CA TRP A 313 -46.75 -6.68 -21.98
C TRP A 313 -47.87 -6.26 -21.00
N THR A 314 -48.93 -5.68 -21.50
CA THR A 314 -50.18 -5.46 -20.76
C THR A 314 -51.26 -6.26 -21.45
N GLY A 315 -51.31 -7.58 -21.20
CA GLY A 315 -52.42 -8.42 -21.40
C GLY A 315 -53.38 -8.32 -20.22
#